data_c7b96fd2cff7afe1d935dd50abd60a1f
#
_entry.id   c7b96fd2cff7afe1d935dd50abd60a1f
#
_cell.length_a   1.000
_cell.length_b   1.000
_cell.length_c   1.000
_cell.angle_alpha   90.00
_cell.angle_beta   90.00
_cell.angle_gamma   90.00
#
_symmetry.space_group_name_H-M   'P 1'
#
loop_
_entity.id
_entity.type
_entity.pdbx_description
1 polymer ?
#
loop_
_entity_poly.entity_id
_entity_poly.type
_entity_poly.pdbx_seq_one_letter_code
_entity_poly.pdbx_strand_id
1 'polypeptide(L)'
;MFTQITKGIKVSVKTNFEGTFFKNYKVHYAFGYTVTIENQSKHPVQLIARHWDIFDTLKEMETVDGEGVIGRKPVIKPGKSHTYSSGCLLASPIGAMMGYYHMVNLGNSEDFEVEIPLFKFAAPFAIN
;
A
#
# COMPACT_ATOMS: atom_id res chain seq x y z
N MET A 1 -1.92 -6.57 11.42
CA MET A 1 -2.65 -5.75 10.44
C MET A 1 -2.47 -4.28 10.78
N PHE A 2 -2.21 -3.47 9.77
CA PHE A 2 -2.00 -2.03 9.90
C PHE A 2 -3.23 -1.33 9.34
N THR A 3 -3.78 -0.35 10.06
CA THR A 3 -5.05 0.28 9.69
C THR A 3 -5.01 1.77 9.94
N GLN A 4 -5.60 2.55 9.04
CA GLN A 4 -5.77 4.00 9.19
C GLN A 4 -7.04 4.45 8.48
N ILE A 5 -7.72 5.43 9.05
CA ILE A 5 -8.94 6.00 8.48
C ILE A 5 -8.70 7.47 8.17
N THR A 6 -9.02 7.88 6.94
CA THR A 6 -8.95 9.27 6.50
C THR A 6 -10.28 9.63 5.83
N LYS A 7 -10.98 10.61 6.38
CA LYS A 7 -12.25 11.10 5.81
C LYS A 7 -13.25 9.98 5.50
N GLY A 8 -13.35 9.01 6.39
CA GLY A 8 -14.26 7.88 6.23
C GLY A 8 -13.77 6.77 5.32
N ILE A 9 -12.54 6.86 4.81
CA ILE A 9 -11.94 5.80 4.01
C ILE A 9 -10.96 5.03 4.89
N LYS A 10 -11.22 3.76 5.09
CA LYS A 10 -10.40 2.89 5.93
C LYS A 10 -9.46 2.06 5.05
N VAL A 11 -8.17 2.20 5.29
CA VAL A 11 -7.14 1.43 4.60
C VAL A 11 -6.53 0.45 5.58
N SER A 12 -6.59 -0.83 5.25
CA SER A 12 -6.01 -1.91 6.06
C SER A 12 -5.00 -2.67 5.22
N VAL A 13 -3.84 -2.98 5.80
CA VAL A 13 -2.75 -3.66 5.11
C VAL A 13 -2.30 -4.87 5.90
N LYS A 14 -2.20 -6.01 5.22
CA LYS A 14 -1.57 -7.24 5.73
C LYS A 14 -0.31 -7.50 4.92
N THR A 15 0.75 -7.90 5.59
CA THR A 15 2.02 -8.22 4.93
C THR A 15 2.36 -9.69 5.11
N ASN A 16 3.15 -10.22 4.17
CA ASN A 16 3.69 -11.56 4.27
C ASN A 16 5.08 -11.60 3.64
N PHE A 17 5.92 -12.48 4.18
CA PHE A 17 7.23 -12.75 3.60
C PHE A 17 7.10 -13.88 2.59
N GLU A 18 7.61 -13.66 1.37
CA GLU A 18 7.44 -14.61 0.25
C GLU A 18 8.71 -15.37 -0.09
N GLY A 19 9.81 -15.08 0.58
CA GLY A 19 11.06 -15.79 0.39
C GLY A 19 12.20 -14.91 -0.09
N THR A 20 13.33 -15.56 -0.37
CA THR A 20 14.53 -14.88 -0.84
C THR A 20 14.81 -15.25 -2.30
N PHE A 21 15.37 -14.31 -3.03
CA PHE A 21 15.85 -14.53 -4.40
C PHE A 21 17.32 -14.19 -4.47
N PHE A 22 18.04 -14.94 -5.25
CA PHE A 22 19.40 -14.59 -5.63
C PHE A 22 19.37 -14.05 -7.05
N LYS A 23 19.74 -12.78 -7.21
CA LYS A 23 19.69 -12.09 -8.50
C LYS A 23 20.86 -11.10 -8.58
N ASN A 24 21.58 -11.09 -9.72
CA ASN A 24 22.74 -10.21 -9.93
C ASN A 24 23.75 -10.33 -8.78
N TYR A 25 24.03 -11.55 -8.34
CA TYR A 25 24.98 -11.88 -7.27
C TYR A 25 24.61 -11.28 -5.91
N LYS A 26 23.33 -10.94 -5.71
CA LYS A 26 22.82 -10.41 -4.44
C LYS A 26 21.57 -11.13 -4.01
N VAL A 27 21.41 -11.26 -2.69
CA VAL A 27 20.19 -11.79 -2.09
C VAL A 27 19.17 -10.66 -2.01
N HIS A 28 17.95 -10.95 -2.43
CA HIS A 28 16.80 -10.06 -2.30
C HIS A 28 15.72 -10.74 -1.46
N TYR A 29 14.95 -9.93 -0.78
CA TYR A 29 13.88 -10.38 0.12
C TYR A 29 12.55 -9.95 -0.47
N ALA A 30 11.70 -10.92 -0.79
CA ALA A 30 10.40 -10.67 -1.39
C ALA A 30 9.32 -10.60 -0.32
N PHE A 31 8.54 -9.53 -0.35
CA PHE A 31 7.40 -9.35 0.54
C PHE A 31 6.15 -9.10 -0.28
N GLY A 32 5.04 -9.67 0.19
CA GLY A 32 3.74 -9.36 -0.35
C GLY A 32 2.96 -8.46 0.60
N TYR A 33 2.01 -7.71 0.07
CA TYR A 33 1.08 -6.96 0.88
C TYR A 33 -0.30 -6.96 0.22
N THR A 34 -1.32 -7.05 1.07
CA THR A 34 -2.70 -7.02 0.65
C THR A 34 -3.37 -5.81 1.29
N VAL A 35 -3.94 -4.97 0.46
CA VAL A 35 -4.59 -3.73 0.89
C VAL A 35 -6.09 -3.87 0.70
N THR A 36 -6.84 -3.53 1.74
CA THR A 36 -8.30 -3.43 1.68
C THR A 36 -8.69 -1.99 1.95
N ILE A 37 -9.42 -1.40 1.01
CA ILE A 37 -9.90 -0.02 1.09
C ILE A 37 -11.40 -0.07 1.26
N GLU A 38 -11.89 0.35 2.42
CA GLU A 38 -13.33 0.33 2.74
C GLU A 38 -13.87 1.75 2.78
N ASN A 39 -14.94 2.00 2.05
CA ASN A 39 -15.60 3.30 2.04
C ASN A 39 -16.68 3.35 3.14
N GLN A 40 -16.36 3.98 4.25
CA GLN A 40 -17.29 4.22 5.37
C GLN A 40 -17.96 5.59 5.28
N SER A 41 -17.74 6.32 4.18
CA SER A 41 -18.34 7.62 3.96
C SER A 41 -19.72 7.50 3.28
N LYS A 42 -20.35 8.64 3.04
CA LYS A 42 -21.70 8.69 2.45
C LYS A 42 -21.72 8.80 0.94
N HIS A 43 -20.55 9.00 0.31
CA HIS A 43 -20.45 9.23 -1.13
C HIS A 43 -19.53 8.20 -1.77
N PRO A 44 -19.79 7.81 -3.04
CA PRO A 44 -18.85 6.97 -3.76
C PRO A 44 -17.56 7.76 -3.99
N VAL A 45 -16.43 7.04 -3.94
CA VAL A 45 -15.10 7.61 -4.17
C VAL A 45 -14.39 6.80 -5.27
N GLN A 46 -13.50 7.45 -5.99
CA GLN A 46 -12.68 6.77 -6.98
C GLN A 46 -11.21 6.97 -6.67
N LEU A 47 -10.46 5.88 -6.66
CA LEU A 47 -9.02 5.90 -6.51
C LEU A 47 -8.40 6.26 -7.86
N ILE A 48 -7.62 7.33 -7.90
CA ILE A 48 -7.04 7.85 -9.14
C ILE A 48 -5.55 7.51 -9.24
N ALA A 49 -4.81 7.71 -8.15
CA ALA A 49 -3.36 7.56 -8.16
C ALA A 49 -2.85 7.10 -6.81
N ARG A 50 -1.64 6.58 -6.82
CA ARG A 50 -0.95 6.13 -5.60
C ARG A 50 0.42 6.77 -5.49
N HIS A 51 0.84 7.01 -4.26
CA HIS A 51 2.17 7.45 -3.91
C HIS A 51 2.72 6.54 -2.81
N TRP A 52 3.92 5.99 -3.03
CA TRP A 52 4.60 5.13 -2.08
C TRP A 52 5.96 5.68 -1.71
N ASP A 53 6.27 5.64 -0.43
CA ASP A 53 7.61 5.81 0.09
C ASP A 53 8.06 4.46 0.63
N ILE A 54 9.16 3.94 0.10
CA ILE A 54 9.66 2.59 0.41
C ILE A 54 10.98 2.73 1.15
N PHE A 55 11.03 2.15 2.35
CA PHE A 55 12.21 2.19 3.22
C PHE A 55 12.86 0.81 3.25
N ASP A 56 14.13 0.78 2.90
CA ASP A 56 14.97 -0.42 2.93
C ASP A 56 16.17 -0.06 3.79
N THR A 57 16.46 -0.88 4.82
CA THR A 57 17.54 -0.56 5.77
C THR A 57 18.92 -0.49 5.12
N LEU A 58 19.09 -1.05 3.92
CA LEU A 58 20.38 -1.05 3.21
C LEU A 58 20.43 -0.06 2.04
N LYS A 59 19.37 0.70 1.83
CA LYS A 59 19.29 1.65 0.70
C LYS A 59 18.66 2.95 1.15
N GLU A 60 18.80 3.96 0.32
CA GLU A 60 18.06 5.21 0.50
C GLU A 60 16.57 4.98 0.23
N MET A 61 15.74 5.82 0.80
CA MET A 61 14.30 5.78 0.57
C MET A 61 14.01 5.93 -0.92
N GLU A 62 13.11 5.09 -1.41
CA GLU A 62 12.65 5.13 -2.79
C GLU A 62 11.20 5.62 -2.82
N THR A 63 10.89 6.49 -3.77
CA THR A 63 9.55 7.02 -3.98
C THR A 63 9.00 6.50 -5.29
N VAL A 64 7.76 6.01 -5.27
CA VAL A 64 7.08 5.49 -6.46
C VAL A 64 5.72 6.15 -6.58
N ASP A 65 5.46 6.75 -7.74
CA ASP A 65 4.16 7.31 -8.09
C ASP A 65 3.58 6.57 -9.28
N GLY A 66 2.27 6.39 -9.28
CA GLY A 66 1.60 5.72 -10.38
C GLY A 66 0.11 5.94 -10.37
N GLU A 67 -0.54 5.68 -11.51
CA GLU A 67 -1.98 5.78 -11.63
C GLU A 67 -2.65 4.49 -11.15
N GLY A 68 -3.76 4.64 -10.41
CA GLY A 68 -4.57 3.51 -9.98
C GLY A 68 -3.82 2.49 -9.13
N VAL A 69 -4.40 1.31 -9.05
CA VAL A 69 -3.81 0.15 -8.38
C VAL A 69 -4.05 -1.09 -9.25
N ILE A 70 -2.96 -1.81 -9.56
CA ILE A 70 -3.00 -3.02 -10.40
C ILE A 70 -3.81 -2.78 -11.68
N GLY A 71 -3.51 -1.69 -12.39
CA GLY A 71 -4.14 -1.34 -13.67
C GLY A 71 -5.59 -0.87 -13.58
N ARG A 72 -6.09 -0.55 -12.38
CA ARG A 72 -7.48 -0.14 -12.17
C ARG A 72 -7.58 1.17 -11.41
N LYS A 73 -8.65 1.90 -11.68
CA LYS A 73 -9.07 3.07 -10.89
C LYS A 73 -10.44 2.76 -10.29
N PRO A 74 -10.50 1.94 -9.23
CA PRO A 74 -11.77 1.46 -8.73
C PRO A 74 -12.65 2.56 -8.15
N VAL A 75 -13.94 2.43 -8.42
CA VAL A 75 -14.98 3.22 -7.75
C VAL A 75 -15.48 2.39 -6.58
N ILE A 76 -15.43 2.95 -5.38
CA ILE A 76 -15.85 2.27 -4.17
C ILE A 76 -17.09 2.97 -3.63
N LYS A 77 -18.22 2.28 -3.68
CA LYS A 77 -19.49 2.81 -3.18
C LYS A 77 -19.53 2.78 -1.65
N PRO A 78 -20.38 3.61 -1.02
CA PRO A 78 -20.55 3.57 0.44
C PRO A 78 -20.84 2.15 0.94
N GLY A 79 -20.12 1.73 1.98
CA GLY A 79 -20.24 0.41 2.57
C GLY A 79 -19.54 -0.70 1.80
N LYS A 80 -18.87 -0.40 0.69
CA LYS A 80 -18.18 -1.39 -0.13
C LYS A 80 -16.67 -1.28 0.08
N SER A 81 -15.95 -2.30 -0.39
CA SER A 81 -14.51 -2.40 -0.27
C SER A 81 -13.87 -2.79 -1.59
N HIS A 82 -12.63 -2.39 -1.77
CA HIS A 82 -11.75 -2.87 -2.85
C HIS A 82 -10.51 -3.46 -2.22
N THR A 83 -10.16 -4.68 -2.61
CA THR A 83 -8.98 -5.38 -2.11
C THR A 83 -8.04 -5.71 -3.27
N TYR A 84 -6.76 -5.47 -3.09
CA TYR A 84 -5.75 -5.87 -4.06
C TYR A 84 -4.48 -6.31 -3.34
N SER A 85 -3.66 -7.09 -4.04
CA SER A 85 -2.37 -7.55 -3.54
C SER A 85 -1.27 -7.14 -4.50
N SER A 86 -0.11 -6.84 -3.93
CA SER A 86 1.07 -6.49 -4.68
C SER A 86 2.30 -6.95 -3.91
N GLY A 87 3.47 -6.64 -4.41
CA GLY A 87 4.72 -7.07 -3.79
C GLY A 87 5.79 -6.01 -3.84
N CYS A 88 6.81 -6.24 -3.02
CA CYS A 88 7.97 -5.38 -2.93
C CYS A 88 9.20 -6.25 -2.76
N LEU A 89 10.29 -5.91 -3.45
CA LEU A 89 11.55 -6.61 -3.35
C LEU A 89 12.57 -5.70 -2.67
N LEU A 90 13.09 -6.13 -1.52
CA LEU A 90 14.04 -5.36 -0.74
C LEU A 90 15.42 -5.99 -0.77
N ALA A 91 16.45 -5.17 -0.54
CA ALA A 91 17.83 -5.64 -0.40
C ALA A 91 18.12 -6.14 1.02
N SER A 92 17.26 -5.85 1.98
CA SER A 92 17.42 -6.27 3.37
C SER A 92 16.18 -7.01 3.86
N PRO A 93 16.32 -7.79 4.96
CA PRO A 93 15.19 -8.52 5.52
C PRO A 93 14.22 -7.66 6.32
N ILE A 94 14.48 -6.37 6.46
CA ILE A 94 13.64 -5.43 7.20
C ILE A 94 13.44 -4.17 6.37
N GLY A 95 12.21 -3.72 6.29
CA GLY A 95 11.86 -2.47 5.63
C GLY A 95 10.48 -2.01 6.01
N ALA A 96 9.98 -1.01 5.32
CA ALA A 96 8.65 -0.44 5.56
C ALA A 96 8.16 0.27 4.31
N MET A 97 6.85 0.43 4.23
CA MET A 97 6.22 1.28 3.22
C MET A 97 5.21 2.19 3.89
N MET A 98 5.02 3.36 3.31
CA MET A 98 3.93 4.27 3.66
C MET A 98 3.58 5.06 2.41
N GLY A 99 2.49 5.79 2.44
CA GLY A 99 2.12 6.60 1.31
C GLY A 99 0.68 7.09 1.40
N TYR A 100 0.12 7.40 0.25
CA TYR A 100 -1.27 7.86 0.18
C TYR A 100 -1.86 7.54 -1.18
N TYR A 101 -3.19 7.50 -1.21
CA TYR A 101 -3.96 7.46 -2.45
C TYR A 101 -4.54 8.85 -2.72
N HIS A 102 -4.49 9.23 -3.99
CA HIS A 102 -5.24 10.38 -4.46
C HIS A 102 -6.62 9.87 -4.89
N MET A 103 -7.66 10.41 -4.27
CA MET A 103 -9.04 10.01 -4.54
C MET A 103 -9.90 11.20 -4.92
N VAL A 104 -11.01 10.90 -5.59
CA VAL A 104 -12.04 11.87 -5.92
C VAL A 104 -13.34 11.43 -5.26
N ASN A 105 -13.98 12.35 -4.54
CA ASN A 105 -15.33 12.13 -4.03
C ASN A 105 -16.31 12.41 -5.18
N LEU A 106 -16.99 11.37 -5.65
CA LEU A 106 -17.87 11.49 -6.80
C LEU A 106 -19.20 12.18 -6.47
N GLY A 107 -19.50 12.37 -5.18
CA GLY A 107 -20.70 13.09 -4.76
C GLY A 107 -20.57 14.60 -4.85
N ASN A 108 -19.36 15.14 -4.64
CA ASN A 108 -19.12 16.58 -4.63
C ASN A 108 -17.93 17.03 -5.49
N SER A 109 -17.31 16.12 -6.23
CA SER A 109 -16.18 16.35 -7.11
C SER A 109 -14.91 16.86 -6.41
N GLU A 110 -14.78 16.70 -5.10
CA GLU A 110 -13.58 17.06 -4.37
C GLU A 110 -12.48 16.04 -4.53
N ASP A 111 -11.26 16.53 -4.75
CA ASP A 111 -10.05 15.74 -4.67
C ASP A 111 -9.59 15.69 -3.21
N PHE A 112 -9.08 14.55 -2.78
CA PHE A 112 -8.54 14.42 -1.43
C PHE A 112 -7.51 13.29 -1.38
N GLU A 113 -6.65 13.34 -0.38
CA GLU A 113 -5.66 12.31 -0.14
C GLU A 113 -6.13 11.40 1.00
N VAL A 114 -5.93 10.09 0.82
CA VAL A 114 -6.21 9.08 1.83
C VAL A 114 -4.89 8.47 2.26
N GLU A 115 -4.57 8.58 3.54
CA GLU A 115 -3.33 8.05 4.08
C GLU A 115 -3.33 6.53 4.08
N ILE A 116 -2.21 5.96 3.66
CA ILE A 116 -1.94 4.54 3.81
C ILE A 116 -1.12 4.40 5.09
N PRO A 117 -1.51 3.53 6.03
CA PRO A 117 -0.75 3.40 7.27
C PRO A 117 0.68 2.95 6.98
N LEU A 118 1.63 3.41 7.79
CA LEU A 118 2.97 2.84 7.76
C LEU A 118 2.86 1.35 8.08
N PHE A 119 3.37 0.49 7.22
CA PHE A 119 3.41 -0.94 7.49
C PHE A 119 4.83 -1.47 7.30
N LYS A 120 5.18 -2.43 8.15
CA LYS A 120 6.54 -2.96 8.25
C LYS A 120 6.64 -4.30 7.55
N PHE A 121 7.81 -4.52 6.93
CA PHE A 121 8.22 -5.80 6.41
C PHE A 121 9.34 -6.36 7.28
N ALA A 122 9.19 -7.60 7.70
CA ALA A 122 10.24 -8.30 8.42
C ALA A 122 10.21 -9.78 8.04
N ALA A 123 11.35 -10.29 7.55
CA ALA A 123 11.49 -11.72 7.36
C ALA A 123 11.48 -12.39 8.73
N PRO A 124 10.87 -13.58 8.89
CA PRO A 124 10.74 -14.23 10.22
C PRO A 124 12.06 -14.41 10.95
N PHE A 125 13.14 -14.72 10.23
CA PHE A 125 14.46 -14.91 10.82
C PHE A 125 15.13 -13.59 11.26
N ALA A 126 14.61 -12.45 10.86
CA ALA A 126 15.23 -11.14 11.17
C ALA A 126 14.75 -10.55 12.49
N ILE A 127 13.71 -11.12 13.10
CA ILE A 127 13.11 -10.60 14.33
C ILE A 127 13.40 -11.44 15.56
N ASN A 128 14.32 -12.35 15.45
CA ASN A 128 14.75 -13.21 16.58
C ASN A 128 15.90 -12.56 17.35
#